data_64c53eac03a50f03f5aaf7b0cd3538ab
#
_entry.id   64c53eac03a50f03f5aaf7b0cd3538ab
#
_cell.length_a   1.000
_cell.length_b   1.000
_cell.length_c   1.000
_cell.angle_alpha   90.00
_cell.angle_beta   90.00
_cell.angle_gamma   90.00
#
_symmetry.space_group_name_H-M   'P 1'
#
loop_
_entity.id
_entity.type
_entity.pdbx_description
1 polymer ?
#
loop_
_entity_poly.entity_id
_entity_poly.type
_entity_poly.pdbx_seq_one_letter_code
_entity_poly.pdbx_strand_id
1 'polypeptide(L)'
;MGLTSPKSLAVAGLLLNAFVWGVCWWPFKQLEALGLHPLWATALVYAFVFVSIALWLWRSGQLQSWRGHPGLWLLLLASGLTNVGFNWAVTVGDVVRVVLLFYLMPAWSVLVAWWLLGEKPTPMALLRLVLALAGLFIVLKTPETPWPVPESLADGLALMGGLT
;
A
#
# COMPACT_ATOMS: atom_id res chain seq x y z
N MET A 1 -19.99 24.61 -13.10
CA MET A 1 -19.72 23.60 -12.04
C MET A 1 -18.53 24.10 -11.24
N GLY A 2 -18.75 24.62 -10.01
CA GLY A 2 -17.68 25.24 -9.23
C GLY A 2 -16.68 24.19 -8.73
N LEU A 3 -15.40 24.51 -8.81
CA LEU A 3 -14.25 23.69 -8.34
C LEU A 3 -14.26 23.41 -6.81
N THR A 4 -15.26 23.91 -6.08
CA THR A 4 -15.38 23.85 -4.62
C THR A 4 -16.46 22.90 -4.11
N SER A 5 -17.02 22.04 -4.97
CA SER A 5 -17.98 21.04 -4.48
C SER A 5 -17.23 19.93 -3.70
N PRO A 6 -17.84 19.33 -2.64
CA PRO A 6 -17.21 18.24 -1.89
C PRO A 6 -16.75 17.07 -2.78
N LYS A 7 -17.50 16.81 -3.87
CA LYS A 7 -17.14 15.78 -4.85
C LYS A 7 -15.89 16.14 -5.67
N SER A 8 -15.75 17.41 -6.09
CA SER A 8 -14.57 17.84 -6.84
C SER A 8 -13.31 17.85 -6.00
N LEU A 9 -13.40 18.19 -4.70
CA LEU A 9 -12.30 18.09 -3.75
C LEU A 9 -11.87 16.63 -3.53
N ALA A 10 -12.82 15.71 -3.40
CA ALA A 10 -12.52 14.29 -3.27
C ALA A 10 -11.81 13.74 -4.51
N VAL A 11 -12.29 14.08 -5.71
CA VAL A 11 -11.65 13.68 -6.97
C VAL A 11 -10.25 14.30 -7.10
N ALA A 12 -10.09 15.57 -6.77
CA ALA A 12 -8.77 16.22 -6.79
C ALA A 12 -7.78 15.56 -5.80
N GLY A 13 -8.26 15.19 -4.60
CA GLY A 13 -7.47 14.45 -3.61
C GLY A 13 -7.02 13.09 -4.12
N LEU A 14 -7.89 12.33 -4.78
CA LEU A 14 -7.55 11.05 -5.40
C LEU A 14 -6.54 11.19 -6.53
N LEU A 15 -6.71 12.20 -7.40
CA LEU A 15 -5.76 12.48 -8.48
C LEU A 15 -4.38 12.89 -7.95
N LEU A 16 -4.36 13.74 -6.93
CA LEU A 16 -3.12 14.14 -6.26
C LEU A 16 -2.42 12.93 -5.63
N ASN A 17 -3.18 12.08 -4.93
CA ASN A 17 -2.64 10.85 -4.34
C ASN A 17 -2.05 9.93 -5.42
N ALA A 18 -2.76 9.69 -6.52
CA ALA A 18 -2.29 8.88 -7.62
C ALA A 18 -1.01 9.47 -8.26
N PHE A 19 -0.97 10.79 -8.45
CA PHE A 19 0.21 11.49 -8.96
C PHE A 19 1.41 11.35 -8.01
N VAL A 20 1.23 11.57 -6.71
CA VAL A 20 2.30 11.42 -5.70
C VAL A 20 2.84 10.00 -5.72
N TRP A 21 1.97 8.99 -5.72
CA TRP A 21 2.40 7.59 -5.80
C TRP A 21 3.12 7.25 -7.11
N GLY A 22 2.69 7.85 -8.23
CA GLY A 22 3.33 7.66 -9.53
C GLY A 22 4.74 8.26 -9.62
N VAL A 23 5.04 9.30 -8.86
CA VAL A 23 6.31 10.05 -8.92
C VAL A 23 7.25 9.76 -7.76
N CYS A 24 6.73 9.27 -6.61
CA CYS A 24 7.52 9.11 -5.38
C CYS A 24 8.72 8.16 -5.50
N TRP A 25 8.70 7.21 -6.43
CA TRP A 25 9.83 6.30 -6.67
C TRP A 25 11.11 7.03 -7.11
N TRP A 26 10.96 8.15 -7.84
CA TRP A 26 12.10 8.89 -8.38
C TRP A 26 12.97 9.53 -7.29
N PRO A 27 12.47 10.33 -6.33
CA PRO A 27 13.29 10.85 -5.24
C PRO A 27 13.88 9.73 -4.36
N PHE A 28 13.20 8.62 -4.16
CA PHE A 28 13.77 7.50 -3.42
C PHE A 28 14.99 6.90 -4.12
N LYS A 29 14.93 6.74 -5.46
CA LYS A 29 16.08 6.31 -6.25
C LYS A 29 17.25 7.29 -6.18
N GLN A 30 17.00 8.59 -6.20
CA GLN A 30 18.05 9.60 -6.05
C GLN A 30 18.71 9.51 -4.67
N LEU A 31 17.94 9.33 -3.61
CA LEU A 31 18.46 9.18 -2.25
C LEU A 31 19.28 7.88 -2.10
N GLU A 32 18.84 6.80 -2.71
CA GLU A 32 19.58 5.52 -2.74
C GLU A 32 20.92 5.71 -3.47
N ALA A 33 20.93 6.40 -4.59
CA ALA A 33 22.16 6.69 -5.34
C ALA A 33 23.17 7.56 -4.53
N LEU A 34 22.67 8.35 -3.57
CA LEU A 34 23.49 9.10 -2.61
C LEU A 34 23.91 8.27 -1.38
N GLY A 35 23.58 6.98 -1.35
CA GLY A 35 23.94 6.05 -0.28
C GLY A 35 22.95 5.99 0.90
N LEU A 36 21.79 6.64 0.80
CA LEU A 36 20.77 6.55 1.82
C LEU A 36 19.89 5.31 1.57
N HIS A 37 19.90 4.37 2.51
CA HIS A 37 19.05 3.19 2.41
C HIS A 37 17.55 3.56 2.34
N PRO A 38 16.76 2.99 1.42
CA PRO A 38 15.34 3.36 1.21
C PRO A 38 14.46 3.32 2.46
N LEU A 39 14.73 2.39 3.40
CA LEU A 39 14.02 2.34 4.68
C LEU A 39 14.29 3.58 5.53
N TRP A 40 15.49 4.14 5.52
CA TRP A 40 15.79 5.39 6.22
C TRP A 40 15.10 6.58 5.55
N ALA A 41 15.09 6.63 4.22
CA ALA A 41 14.36 7.65 3.48
C ALA A 41 12.87 7.62 3.82
N THR A 42 12.27 6.42 3.82
CA THR A 42 10.88 6.20 4.23
C THR A 42 10.65 6.65 5.68
N ALA A 43 11.50 6.22 6.62
CA ALA A 43 11.38 6.58 8.03
C ALA A 43 11.43 8.10 8.25
N LEU A 44 12.32 8.81 7.56
CA LEU A 44 12.44 10.27 7.65
C LEU A 44 11.20 10.98 7.11
N VAL A 45 10.67 10.54 5.95
CA VAL A 45 9.44 11.10 5.38
C VAL A 45 8.26 10.91 6.34
N TYR A 46 8.07 9.69 6.86
CA TYR A 46 6.99 9.42 7.80
C TYR A 46 7.16 10.14 9.14
N ALA A 47 8.40 10.25 9.65
CA ALA A 47 8.68 11.03 10.85
C ALA A 47 8.31 12.52 10.65
N PHE A 48 8.68 13.09 9.51
CA PHE A 48 8.33 14.48 9.18
C PHE A 48 6.81 14.68 9.10
N VAL A 49 6.10 13.79 8.40
CA VAL A 49 4.64 13.83 8.28
C VAL A 49 3.98 13.65 9.66
N PHE A 50 4.47 12.68 10.46
CA PHE A 50 3.96 12.43 11.81
C PHE A 50 4.10 13.66 12.70
N VAL A 51 5.29 14.27 12.75
CA VAL A 51 5.54 15.49 13.54
C VAL A 51 4.65 16.63 13.07
N SER A 52 4.51 16.82 11.76
CA SER A 52 3.66 17.88 11.19
C SER A 52 2.19 17.70 11.59
N ILE A 53 1.66 16.49 11.45
CA ILE A 53 0.27 16.17 11.84
C ILE A 53 0.09 16.26 13.36
N ALA A 54 1.04 15.77 14.16
CA ALA A 54 0.98 15.83 15.62
C ALA A 54 0.97 17.28 16.12
N LEU A 55 1.80 18.13 15.55
CA LEU A 55 1.82 19.57 15.87
C LEU A 55 0.51 20.26 15.46
N TRP A 56 -0.04 19.91 14.31
CA TRP A 56 -1.32 20.43 13.85
C TRP A 56 -2.47 20.00 14.77
N LEU A 57 -2.55 18.72 15.12
CA LEU A 57 -3.56 18.19 16.04
C LEU A 57 -3.45 18.78 17.44
N TRP A 58 -2.22 18.98 17.92
CA TRP A 58 -1.99 19.62 19.22
C TRP A 58 -2.50 21.06 19.21
N ARG A 59 -2.17 21.83 18.18
CA ARG A 59 -2.65 23.22 18.04
C ARG A 59 -4.16 23.34 17.86
N SER A 60 -4.78 22.38 17.18
CA SER A 60 -6.23 22.36 16.96
C SER A 60 -7.04 21.80 18.13
N GLY A 61 -6.40 21.29 19.18
CA GLY A 61 -7.06 20.69 20.34
C GLY A 61 -7.74 19.35 20.07
N GLN A 62 -7.55 18.76 18.88
CA GLN A 62 -8.22 17.53 18.47
C GLN A 62 -7.54 16.24 18.93
N LEU A 63 -6.41 16.35 19.62
CA LEU A 63 -5.61 15.18 20.05
C LEU A 63 -6.40 14.21 20.95
N GLN A 64 -7.39 14.71 21.70
CA GLN A 64 -8.20 13.91 22.61
C GLN A 64 -9.24 13.03 21.89
N SER A 65 -9.63 13.38 20.68
CA SER A 65 -10.61 12.61 19.88
C SER A 65 -10.12 11.21 19.47
N TRP A 66 -8.82 11.00 19.42
CA TRP A 66 -8.20 9.73 19.00
C TRP A 66 -8.27 8.63 20.06
N ARG A 67 -8.34 9.00 21.33
CA ARG A 67 -8.30 8.04 22.46
C ARG A 67 -9.54 7.15 22.56
N GLY A 68 -10.64 7.54 21.96
CA GLY A 68 -11.90 6.78 21.99
C GLY A 68 -12.10 5.74 20.89
N HIS A 69 -11.17 5.62 19.94
CA HIS A 69 -11.38 4.79 18.76
C HIS A 69 -10.27 3.75 18.58
N PRO A 70 -10.37 2.56 19.22
CA PRO A 70 -9.31 1.53 19.12
C PRO A 70 -9.06 1.04 17.69
N GLY A 71 -10.06 1.08 16.80
CA GLY A 71 -9.91 0.75 15.40
C GLY A 71 -8.90 1.62 14.63
N LEU A 72 -8.68 2.86 15.09
CA LEU A 72 -7.66 3.74 14.48
C LEU A 72 -6.24 3.24 14.73
N TRP A 73 -5.98 2.63 15.87
CA TRP A 73 -4.68 2.02 16.18
C TRP A 73 -4.41 0.79 15.31
N LEU A 74 -5.45 -0.02 15.09
CA LEU A 74 -5.35 -1.15 14.18
C LEU A 74 -5.04 -0.70 12.75
N LEU A 75 -5.77 0.33 12.28
CA LEU A 75 -5.54 0.93 10.96
C LEU A 75 -4.12 1.50 10.83
N LEU A 76 -3.63 2.17 11.87
CA LEU A 76 -2.27 2.74 11.90
C LEU A 76 -1.21 1.64 11.80
N LEU A 77 -1.38 0.56 12.58
CA LEU A 77 -0.47 -0.59 12.57
C LEU A 77 -0.50 -1.30 11.21
N ALA A 78 -1.68 -1.58 10.68
CA ALA A 78 -1.82 -2.21 9.36
C ALA A 78 -1.16 -1.37 8.26
N SER A 79 -1.48 -0.06 8.19
CA SER A 79 -0.85 0.84 7.22
C SER A 79 0.67 0.93 7.37
N GLY A 80 1.18 0.91 8.62
CA GLY A 80 2.60 0.89 8.90
C GLY A 80 3.27 -0.38 8.37
N LEU A 81 2.68 -1.54 8.64
CA LEU A 81 3.16 -2.83 8.16
C LEU A 81 3.14 -2.93 6.63
N THR A 82 2.05 -2.46 5.99
CA THR A 82 1.96 -2.36 4.53
C THR A 82 3.15 -1.58 3.95
N ASN A 83 3.40 -0.40 4.48
CA ASN A 83 4.48 0.48 3.98
C ASN A 83 5.88 -0.11 4.23
N VAL A 84 6.14 -0.62 5.42
CA VAL A 84 7.43 -1.26 5.74
C VAL A 84 7.63 -2.49 4.87
N GLY A 85 6.62 -3.36 4.77
CA GLY A 85 6.68 -4.57 3.97
C GLY A 85 6.96 -4.27 2.49
N PHE A 86 6.20 -3.35 1.90
CA PHE A 86 6.37 -2.97 0.50
C PHE A 86 7.74 -2.33 0.22
N ASN A 87 8.12 -1.30 1.00
CA ASN A 87 9.38 -0.59 0.78
C ASN A 87 10.60 -1.50 1.00
N TRP A 88 10.53 -2.37 2.00
CA TRP A 88 11.62 -3.34 2.23
C TRP A 88 11.67 -4.37 1.11
N ALA A 89 10.53 -4.92 0.70
CA ALA A 89 10.46 -5.86 -0.41
C ALA A 89 11.07 -5.30 -1.70
N VAL A 90 10.69 -4.08 -2.08
CA VAL A 90 11.21 -3.39 -3.28
C VAL A 90 12.72 -3.11 -3.19
N THR A 91 13.25 -2.93 -1.97
CA THR A 91 14.69 -2.70 -1.77
C THR A 91 15.52 -3.97 -1.97
N VAL A 92 15.05 -5.12 -1.45
CA VAL A 92 15.84 -6.36 -1.44
C VAL A 92 15.48 -7.33 -2.55
N GLY A 93 14.39 -7.09 -3.28
CA GLY A 93 13.86 -7.97 -4.32
C GLY A 93 13.77 -7.33 -5.71
N ASP A 94 13.33 -8.13 -6.66
CA ASP A 94 12.95 -7.63 -7.98
C ASP A 94 11.69 -6.76 -7.89
N VAL A 95 11.80 -5.52 -8.32
CA VAL A 95 10.73 -4.51 -8.19
C VAL A 95 9.44 -4.94 -8.89
N VAL A 96 9.56 -5.52 -10.09
CA VAL A 96 8.40 -5.94 -10.88
C VAL A 96 7.67 -7.08 -10.18
N ARG A 97 8.42 -8.08 -9.72
CA ARG A 97 7.88 -9.22 -8.99
C ARG A 97 7.21 -8.81 -7.68
N VAL A 98 7.86 -7.95 -6.91
CA VAL A 98 7.34 -7.41 -5.64
C VAL A 98 6.03 -6.65 -5.86
N VAL A 99 5.99 -5.74 -6.85
CA VAL A 99 4.78 -4.97 -7.17
C VAL A 99 3.64 -5.87 -7.61
N LEU A 100 3.92 -6.89 -8.43
CA LEU A 100 2.91 -7.84 -8.89
C LEU A 100 2.35 -8.68 -7.74
N LEU A 101 3.21 -9.15 -6.83
CA LEU A 101 2.76 -9.88 -5.63
C LEU A 101 1.97 -8.98 -4.67
N PHE A 102 2.37 -7.72 -4.51
CA PHE A 102 1.64 -6.73 -3.73
C PHE A 102 0.24 -6.47 -4.33
N TYR A 103 0.10 -6.48 -5.65
CA TYR A 103 -1.20 -6.35 -6.33
C TYR A 103 -2.15 -7.54 -6.16
N LEU A 104 -1.79 -8.56 -5.38
CA LEU A 104 -2.75 -9.53 -4.84
C LEU A 104 -3.69 -8.93 -3.77
N MET A 105 -3.46 -7.68 -3.33
CA MET A 105 -4.31 -6.96 -2.37
C MET A 105 -5.83 -7.08 -2.67
N PRO A 106 -6.34 -6.95 -3.90
CA PRO A 106 -7.76 -7.15 -4.17
C PRO A 106 -8.25 -8.58 -3.86
N ALA A 107 -7.38 -9.59 -4.01
CA ALA A 107 -7.71 -10.96 -3.65
C ALA A 107 -7.86 -11.12 -2.14
N TRP A 108 -6.91 -10.57 -1.39
CA TRP A 108 -6.96 -10.55 0.07
C TRP A 108 -8.19 -9.80 0.57
N SER A 109 -8.50 -8.64 0.01
CA SER A 109 -9.68 -7.85 0.37
C SER A 109 -10.98 -8.65 0.20
N VAL A 110 -11.13 -9.39 -0.90
CA VAL A 110 -12.30 -10.25 -1.14
C VAL A 110 -12.36 -11.40 -0.14
N LEU A 111 -11.23 -12.05 0.14
CA LEU A 111 -11.17 -13.17 1.09
C LEU A 111 -11.48 -12.72 2.52
N VAL A 112 -10.90 -11.61 2.96
CA VAL A 112 -11.11 -11.03 4.29
C VAL A 112 -12.56 -10.56 4.44
N ALA A 113 -13.13 -9.88 3.46
CA ALA A 113 -14.52 -9.45 3.48
C ALA A 113 -15.49 -10.65 3.58
N TRP A 114 -15.21 -11.71 2.83
CA TRP A 114 -16.03 -12.92 2.88
C TRP A 114 -15.91 -13.63 4.23
N TRP A 115 -14.69 -13.83 4.72
CA TRP A 115 -14.45 -14.61 5.94
C TRP A 115 -14.81 -13.83 7.21
N LEU A 116 -14.44 -12.55 7.29
CA LEU A 116 -14.59 -11.75 8.51
C LEU A 116 -15.93 -11.01 8.57
N LEU A 117 -16.41 -10.49 7.44
CA LEU A 117 -17.65 -9.70 7.37
C LEU A 117 -18.85 -10.54 6.90
N GLY A 118 -18.62 -11.78 6.43
CA GLY A 118 -19.67 -12.64 5.87
C GLY A 118 -20.22 -12.13 4.53
N GLU A 119 -19.57 -11.17 3.92
CA GLU A 119 -19.99 -10.59 2.64
C GLU A 119 -19.65 -11.54 1.49
N LYS A 120 -20.69 -12.08 0.83
CA LYS A 120 -20.48 -12.96 -0.32
C LYS A 120 -20.05 -12.14 -1.53
N PRO A 121 -18.91 -12.47 -2.16
CA PRO A 121 -18.47 -11.76 -3.36
C PRO A 121 -19.48 -11.94 -4.50
N THR A 122 -19.71 -10.88 -5.23
CA THR A 122 -20.57 -10.95 -6.42
C THR A 122 -19.88 -11.74 -7.53
N PRO A 123 -20.63 -12.40 -8.44
CA PRO A 123 -20.03 -13.12 -9.59
C PRO A 123 -19.10 -12.23 -10.42
N MET A 124 -19.42 -10.95 -10.56
CA MET A 124 -18.59 -9.98 -11.26
C MET A 124 -17.29 -9.67 -10.50
N ALA A 125 -17.32 -9.61 -9.15
CA ALA A 125 -16.13 -9.45 -8.35
C ALA A 125 -15.19 -10.67 -8.46
N LEU A 126 -15.76 -11.88 -8.46
CA LEU A 126 -15.01 -13.11 -8.68
C LEU A 126 -14.39 -13.16 -10.08
N LEU A 127 -15.14 -12.77 -11.12
CA LEU A 127 -14.60 -12.71 -12.49
C LEU A 127 -13.40 -11.75 -12.57
N ARG A 128 -13.53 -10.55 -12.02
CA ARG A 128 -12.42 -9.59 -11.98
C ARG A 128 -11.21 -10.13 -11.22
N LEU A 129 -11.45 -10.81 -10.11
CA LEU A 129 -10.39 -11.44 -9.32
C LEU A 129 -9.68 -12.52 -10.14
N VAL A 130 -10.42 -13.41 -10.79
CA VAL A 130 -9.85 -14.48 -11.64
C VAL A 130 -9.03 -13.89 -12.78
N LEU A 131 -9.53 -12.85 -13.46
CA LEU A 131 -8.80 -12.17 -14.54
C LEU A 131 -7.51 -11.50 -14.02
N ALA A 132 -7.56 -10.86 -12.84
CA ALA A 132 -6.38 -10.26 -12.21
C ALA A 132 -5.33 -11.31 -11.85
N LEU A 133 -5.76 -12.43 -11.24
CA LEU A 133 -4.86 -13.53 -10.88
C LEU A 133 -4.27 -14.21 -12.12
N ALA A 134 -5.06 -14.39 -13.18
CA ALA A 134 -4.57 -14.94 -14.43
C ALA A 134 -3.52 -14.03 -15.08
N GLY A 135 -3.77 -12.71 -15.11
CA GLY A 135 -2.79 -11.72 -15.57
C GLY A 135 -1.50 -11.76 -14.76
N LEU A 136 -1.61 -11.77 -13.43
CA LEU A 136 -0.47 -11.89 -12.52
C LEU A 136 0.32 -13.17 -12.80
N PHE A 137 -0.37 -14.31 -12.94
CA PHE A 137 0.26 -15.59 -13.21
C PHE A 137 1.04 -15.58 -14.54
N ILE A 138 0.44 -15.02 -15.59
CA ILE A 138 1.08 -14.92 -16.92
C ILE A 138 2.36 -14.08 -16.85
N VAL A 139 2.33 -12.95 -16.12
CA VAL A 139 3.47 -12.03 -16.01
C VAL A 139 4.56 -12.62 -15.13
N LEU A 140 4.21 -13.27 -14.01
CA LEU A 140 5.20 -13.87 -13.09
C LEU A 140 5.83 -15.16 -13.66
N LYS A 141 5.15 -15.83 -14.60
CA LYS A 141 5.69 -17.04 -15.21
C LYS A 141 6.76 -16.67 -16.23
N THR A 142 8.02 -16.75 -15.83
CA THR A 142 9.17 -16.64 -16.72
C THR A 142 9.73 -18.03 -17.03
N PRO A 143 10.54 -18.20 -18.12
CA PRO A 143 11.20 -19.48 -18.40
C PRO A 143 12.10 -19.96 -17.25
N GLU A 144 12.61 -19.04 -16.44
CA GLU A 144 13.52 -19.31 -15.32
C GLU A 144 12.79 -19.60 -14.01
N THR A 145 11.53 -19.15 -13.87
CA THR A 145 10.68 -19.38 -12.71
C THR A 145 9.40 -20.09 -13.13
N PRO A 146 9.36 -21.43 -13.11
CA PRO A 146 8.22 -22.22 -13.60
C PRO A 146 6.94 -22.00 -12.79
N TRP A 147 7.04 -21.64 -11.51
CA TRP A 147 5.90 -21.41 -10.64
C TRP A 147 6.03 -20.08 -9.88
N PRO A 148 4.98 -19.26 -9.83
CA PRO A 148 4.96 -18.01 -9.07
C PRO A 148 4.76 -18.27 -7.56
N VAL A 149 5.58 -19.14 -7.00
CA VAL A 149 5.59 -19.43 -5.56
C VAL A 149 6.52 -18.43 -4.88
N PRO A 150 6.19 -17.92 -3.68
CA PRO A 150 7.10 -17.09 -2.91
C PRO A 150 8.38 -17.87 -2.58
N GLU A 151 9.51 -17.40 -3.07
CA GLU A 151 10.81 -18.06 -2.91
C GLU A 151 11.81 -17.20 -2.12
N SER A 152 11.47 -15.93 -1.92
CA SER A 152 12.35 -14.96 -1.30
C SER A 152 11.71 -14.23 -0.13
N LEU A 153 12.57 -13.62 0.72
CA LEU A 153 12.11 -12.71 1.77
C LEU A 153 11.29 -11.55 1.18
N ALA A 154 11.70 -11.03 0.02
CA ALA A 154 11.01 -9.96 -0.68
C ALA A 154 9.58 -10.36 -1.08
N ASP A 155 9.39 -11.58 -1.57
CA ASP A 155 8.07 -12.10 -1.93
C ASP A 155 7.17 -12.21 -0.69
N GLY A 156 7.70 -12.71 0.42
CA GLY A 156 6.99 -12.80 1.69
C GLY A 156 6.57 -11.43 2.23
N LEU A 157 7.46 -10.44 2.17
CA LEU A 157 7.19 -9.06 2.57
C LEU A 157 6.16 -8.38 1.66
N ALA A 158 6.21 -8.64 0.34
CA ALA A 158 5.24 -8.12 -0.61
C ALA A 158 3.83 -8.66 -0.35
N LEU A 159 3.71 -9.97 -0.11
CA LEU A 159 2.43 -10.62 0.24
C LEU A 159 1.89 -10.12 1.57
N MET A 160 2.74 -9.98 2.59
CA MET A 160 2.36 -9.43 3.89
C MET A 160 1.85 -7.99 3.73
N GLY A 161 2.59 -7.16 2.99
CA GLY A 161 2.18 -5.78 2.73
C GLY A 161 0.88 -5.67 1.94
N GLY A 162 0.61 -6.63 1.05
CA GLY A 162 -0.66 -6.68 0.31
C GLY A 162 -1.85 -7.18 1.15
N LEU A 163 -1.61 -7.93 2.23
CA LEU A 163 -2.64 -8.43 3.16
C LEU A 163 -3.05 -7.39 4.20
N THR A 164 -2.15 -6.50 4.62
CA THR A 164 -2.36 -5.51 5.70
C THR A 164 -2.85 -4.19 5.19
#